data_8f5fb7762c44f5287813b20544abf4a0
#
_entry.id   8f5fb7762c44f5287813b20544abf4a0
#
_cell.length_a   1.000
_cell.length_b   1.000
_cell.length_c   1.000
_cell.angle_alpha   90.00
_cell.angle_beta   90.00
_cell.angle_gamma   90.00
#
_symmetry.space_group_name_H-M   'P 1'
#
loop_
_entity.id
_entity.type
_entity.pdbx_description
1 polymer ?
#
loop_
_entity_poly.entity_id
_entity_poly.type
_entity_poly.pdbx_seq_one_letter_code
_entity_poly.pdbx_strand_id
1 'polypeptide(L)'
;ATTLNNIGAVYNALGEKQKALSYYDQSLTLWRQVGDRAGVATILFNMAWLKASQGNLTESVTFMEKSLEIIEDLRTKIVAQDLRTSYFATVQDYYQFYINLLMQLHKQNPDEGNDRKALSVSERSRARSLLDILAESGSDIKTGVDPKLLAQEKQLLQQLNTLDQARQLNTPGYDPDELKQQIETLSNQLQQLEVKIKQNSPRYANLKYPQPLTASEIQQQVIDKDTILLQYSLGKDASYLWLVTQKEISSYELAPRAEIEELAKQFREEIISLSPVPETGNKLSEILLSPVASKLGNKRLIIVGDGILQAIPFAALPLTSPPTPLLRGEGGNIVEGENSSTLAGGNEGGQNYQPLIVNHEIVTLPSASSIDILRKQVKGRTAAPKKVAVIADPVFQDNDPRFQIASQPKKATENNNLIAMALTRSLEDFLGSSFNRLEGTRQEAEAILALVPDNLEQLSLDFNANRDTAINPNLSQYQIVHLATHGLLNESQPELSGLVLSLYNETGKETPGFLQLNDIFNLEMPAELVVLSACETGIGEEIRGEGLVSLTRGFMYAGAKRVVVSLWSVADNSTAQLMEKYYQKILETGKNPVEAMRETQLEMLRSENWNAPYYWAPFVVQGEWNE
;
A
#
# COMPACT_ATOMS: atom_id res chain seq x y z
N ALA A 1 33.94 16.99 2.38
CA ALA A 1 33.03 16.41 3.37
C ALA A 1 32.87 14.90 3.13
N THR A 2 32.47 14.43 1.94
CA THR A 2 32.26 12.99 1.61
C THR A 2 33.49 12.12 1.92
N THR A 3 34.69 12.56 1.54
CA THR A 3 35.94 11.83 1.82
C THR A 3 36.15 11.61 3.32
N LEU A 4 35.93 12.64 4.15
CA LEU A 4 36.04 12.54 5.61
C LEU A 4 34.99 11.57 6.19
N ASN A 5 33.76 11.60 5.67
CA ASN A 5 32.74 10.62 6.04
C ASN A 5 33.20 9.18 5.75
N ASN A 6 33.73 8.93 4.55
CA ASN A 6 34.18 7.60 4.14
C ASN A 6 35.39 7.14 4.99
N ILE A 7 36.30 8.04 5.31
CA ILE A 7 37.41 7.75 6.25
C ILE A 7 36.88 7.40 7.63
N GLY A 8 35.88 8.15 8.13
CA GLY A 8 35.19 7.85 9.39
C GLY A 8 34.55 6.46 9.39
N ALA A 9 33.90 6.08 8.29
CA ALA A 9 33.29 4.74 8.13
C ALA A 9 34.36 3.62 8.15
N VAL A 10 35.51 3.82 7.50
CA VAL A 10 36.60 2.88 7.54
C VAL A 10 37.15 2.72 8.95
N TYR A 11 37.40 3.82 9.68
CA TYR A 11 37.86 3.73 11.08
C TYR A 11 36.83 3.05 11.98
N ASN A 12 35.57 3.29 11.74
CA ASN A 12 34.51 2.60 12.45
C ASN A 12 34.52 1.09 12.20
N ALA A 13 34.69 0.65 10.95
CA ALA A 13 34.82 -0.76 10.58
C ALA A 13 36.08 -1.41 11.20
N LEU A 14 37.18 -0.65 11.34
CA LEU A 14 38.42 -1.09 12.01
C LEU A 14 38.31 -1.09 13.56
N GLY A 15 37.18 -0.69 14.12
CA GLY A 15 36.97 -0.60 15.58
C GLY A 15 37.58 0.64 16.23
N GLU A 16 38.23 1.54 15.47
CA GLU A 16 38.85 2.78 15.98
C GLU A 16 37.81 3.89 16.18
N LYS A 17 36.85 3.65 17.06
CA LYS A 17 35.64 4.44 17.27
C LYS A 17 35.86 5.94 17.51
N GLN A 18 36.96 6.28 18.24
CA GLN A 18 37.28 7.68 18.55
C GLN A 18 37.77 8.44 17.33
N LYS A 19 38.57 7.78 16.46
CA LYS A 19 39.00 8.39 15.20
C LYS A 19 37.81 8.55 14.25
N ALA A 20 36.93 7.53 14.16
CA ALA A 20 35.73 7.61 13.39
C ALA A 20 34.88 8.85 13.76
N LEU A 21 34.63 9.05 15.06
CA LEU A 21 33.91 10.21 15.55
C LEU A 21 34.54 11.54 15.14
N SER A 22 35.88 11.65 15.28
CA SER A 22 36.61 12.87 14.89
C SER A 22 36.47 13.20 13.39
N TYR A 23 36.50 12.18 12.52
CA TYR A 23 36.29 12.38 11.09
C TYR A 23 34.83 12.72 10.74
N TYR A 24 33.86 12.14 11.43
CA TYR A 24 32.45 12.49 11.28
C TYR A 24 32.18 13.94 11.72
N ASP A 25 32.75 14.41 12.83
CA ASP A 25 32.63 15.79 13.30
C ASP A 25 33.22 16.80 12.29
N GLN A 26 34.39 16.50 11.72
CA GLN A 26 34.98 17.32 10.66
C GLN A 26 34.09 17.35 9.41
N SER A 27 33.56 16.19 8.99
CA SER A 27 32.65 16.09 7.86
C SER A 27 31.36 16.87 8.11
N LEU A 28 30.76 16.74 9.31
CA LEU A 28 29.57 17.47 9.72
C LEU A 28 29.76 18.99 9.65
N THR A 29 30.92 19.47 10.12
CA THR A 29 31.26 20.88 10.07
C THR A 29 31.31 21.40 8.63
N LEU A 30 31.95 20.65 7.73
CA LEU A 30 32.03 21.03 6.32
C LEU A 30 30.66 21.00 5.63
N TRP A 31 29.83 19.96 5.88
CA TRP A 31 28.50 19.90 5.30
C TRP A 31 27.60 21.06 5.76
N ARG A 32 27.72 21.45 7.03
CA ARG A 32 27.03 22.65 7.55
C ARG A 32 27.50 23.93 6.91
N GLN A 33 28.81 24.07 6.68
CA GLN A 33 29.37 25.24 5.99
C GLN A 33 28.90 25.36 4.53
N VAL A 34 28.83 24.24 3.82
CA VAL A 34 28.34 24.16 2.43
C VAL A 34 26.82 24.32 2.35
N GLY A 35 26.10 24.14 3.46
CA GLY A 35 24.63 24.18 3.49
C GLY A 35 23.97 22.94 2.93
N ASP A 36 24.70 21.83 2.75
CA ASP A 36 24.13 20.55 2.29
C ASP A 36 23.48 19.80 3.43
N ARG A 37 22.17 19.95 3.52
CA ARG A 37 21.35 19.33 4.58
C ARG A 37 21.28 17.81 4.44
N ALA A 38 21.27 17.26 3.21
CA ALA A 38 21.26 15.82 2.99
C ALA A 38 22.57 15.19 3.51
N GLY A 39 23.72 15.82 3.22
CA GLY A 39 25.01 15.43 3.79
C GLY A 39 25.02 15.49 5.32
N VAL A 40 24.43 16.53 5.92
CA VAL A 40 24.27 16.64 7.38
C VAL A 40 23.46 15.48 7.94
N ALA A 41 22.33 15.12 7.34
CA ALA A 41 21.49 14.00 7.77
C ALA A 41 22.25 12.67 7.71
N THR A 42 23.01 12.44 6.65
CA THR A 42 23.84 11.24 6.48
C THR A 42 24.90 11.11 7.57
N ILE A 43 25.60 12.20 7.91
CA ILE A 43 26.62 12.15 8.99
C ILE A 43 25.96 11.90 10.34
N LEU A 44 24.83 12.53 10.63
CA LEU A 44 24.09 12.29 11.88
C LEU A 44 23.65 10.83 12.00
N PHE A 45 23.20 10.22 10.91
CA PHE A 45 22.91 8.78 10.88
C PHE A 45 24.16 7.93 11.18
N ASN A 46 25.31 8.21 10.53
CA ASN A 46 26.55 7.49 10.78
C ASN A 46 27.04 7.64 12.22
N MET A 47 26.88 8.84 12.81
CA MET A 47 27.18 9.08 14.23
C MET A 47 26.22 8.30 15.15
N ALA A 48 24.94 8.23 14.80
CA ALA A 48 23.97 7.42 15.53
C ALA A 48 24.37 5.94 15.53
N TRP A 49 24.70 5.42 14.34
CA TRP A 49 25.14 4.04 14.18
C TRP A 49 26.43 3.74 14.99
N LEU A 50 27.40 4.67 14.96
CA LEU A 50 28.61 4.59 15.78
C LEU A 50 28.29 4.52 17.27
N LYS A 51 27.38 5.38 17.77
CA LYS A 51 26.97 5.42 19.18
C LYS A 51 26.24 4.14 19.59
N ALA A 52 25.34 3.63 18.76
CA ALA A 52 24.67 2.34 18.99
C ALA A 52 25.69 1.20 19.10
N SER A 53 26.70 1.17 18.21
CA SER A 53 27.79 0.15 18.26
C SER A 53 28.69 0.25 19.51
N GLN A 54 28.62 1.35 20.24
CA GLN A 54 29.28 1.55 21.54
C GLN A 54 28.36 1.20 22.74
N GLY A 55 27.11 0.78 22.48
CA GLY A 55 26.10 0.56 23.51
C GLY A 55 25.43 1.83 24.03
N ASN A 56 25.76 3.00 23.46
CA ASN A 56 25.17 4.28 23.87
C ASN A 56 23.90 4.57 23.08
N LEU A 57 22.82 3.84 23.39
CA LEU A 57 21.58 3.90 22.65
C LEU A 57 20.87 5.25 22.76
N THR A 58 20.93 5.92 23.92
CA THR A 58 20.28 7.22 24.13
C THR A 58 20.87 8.34 23.28
N GLU A 59 22.21 8.41 23.19
CA GLU A 59 22.85 9.37 22.28
C GLU A 59 22.55 9.03 20.82
N SER A 60 22.53 7.74 20.48
CA SER A 60 22.15 7.28 19.14
C SER A 60 20.76 7.76 18.74
N VAL A 61 19.77 7.65 19.63
CA VAL A 61 18.42 8.20 19.43
C VAL A 61 18.47 9.70 19.15
N THR A 62 19.24 10.45 19.93
CA THR A 62 19.34 11.92 19.75
C THR A 62 19.90 12.29 18.34
N PHE A 63 20.86 11.54 17.83
CA PHE A 63 21.38 11.75 16.48
C PHE A 63 20.37 11.35 15.40
N MET A 64 19.65 10.23 15.62
CA MET A 64 18.62 9.78 14.68
C MET A 64 17.45 10.76 14.56
N GLU A 65 16.96 11.30 15.67
CA GLU A 65 15.91 12.31 15.67
C GLU A 65 16.28 13.54 14.83
N LYS A 66 17.50 14.06 15.03
CA LYS A 66 18.03 15.17 14.22
C LYS A 66 18.20 14.82 12.76
N SER A 67 18.63 13.61 12.44
CA SER A 67 18.77 13.14 11.06
C SER A 67 17.41 13.06 10.38
N LEU A 68 16.43 12.41 11.02
CA LEU A 68 15.08 12.26 10.47
C LEU A 68 14.32 13.59 10.36
N GLU A 69 14.51 14.52 11.29
CA GLU A 69 13.96 15.87 11.18
C GLU A 69 14.43 16.58 9.89
N ILE A 70 15.72 16.46 9.57
CA ILE A 70 16.27 17.01 8.34
C ILE A 70 15.72 16.30 7.11
N ILE A 71 15.65 14.97 7.12
CA ILE A 71 15.11 14.15 6.02
C ILE A 71 13.66 14.53 5.74
N GLU A 72 12.83 14.66 6.76
CA GLU A 72 11.44 15.03 6.66
C GLU A 72 11.25 16.44 6.07
N ASP A 73 12.08 17.40 6.50
CA ASP A 73 12.04 18.75 5.97
C ASP A 73 12.53 18.81 4.50
N LEU A 74 13.61 18.12 4.15
CA LEU A 74 14.09 18.02 2.77
C LEU A 74 13.04 17.45 1.83
N ARG A 75 12.36 16.42 2.28
CA ARG A 75 11.32 15.74 1.52
C ARG A 75 10.17 16.67 1.14
N THR A 76 9.71 17.53 2.05
CA THR A 76 8.64 18.49 1.75
C THR A 76 9.04 19.50 0.68
N LYS A 77 10.34 19.65 0.40
CA LYS A 77 10.91 20.60 -0.55
C LYS A 77 11.22 20.02 -1.93
N ILE A 78 11.24 18.68 -2.07
CA ILE A 78 11.44 18.02 -3.36
C ILE A 78 10.13 18.06 -4.15
N VAL A 79 10.12 18.72 -5.30
CA VAL A 79 8.91 18.91 -6.15
C VAL A 79 8.75 17.77 -7.15
N ALA A 80 9.83 17.18 -7.65
CA ALA A 80 9.77 16.12 -8.64
C ALA A 80 9.52 14.76 -7.97
N GLN A 81 8.49 14.05 -8.41
CA GLN A 81 8.03 12.77 -7.88
C GLN A 81 9.13 11.70 -7.90
N ASP A 82 9.78 11.54 -9.06
CA ASP A 82 10.82 10.55 -9.27
C ASP A 82 12.01 10.76 -8.31
N LEU A 83 12.37 12.03 -8.08
CA LEU A 83 13.43 12.39 -7.13
C LEU A 83 13.00 12.13 -5.68
N ARG A 84 11.72 12.29 -5.34
CA ARG A 84 11.19 11.98 -4.01
C ARG A 84 11.19 10.48 -3.75
N THR A 85 10.71 9.70 -4.70
CA THR A 85 10.66 8.23 -4.59
C THR A 85 12.07 7.65 -4.46
N SER A 86 13.00 8.10 -5.32
CA SER A 86 14.41 7.68 -5.25
C SER A 86 15.08 8.12 -3.95
N TYR A 87 14.83 9.35 -3.50
CA TYR A 87 15.37 9.83 -2.22
C TYR A 87 14.80 9.04 -1.04
N PHE A 88 13.49 8.75 -1.06
CA PHE A 88 12.84 8.00 0.00
C PHE A 88 13.34 6.56 0.09
N ALA A 89 13.58 5.90 -1.04
CA ALA A 89 14.19 4.57 -1.07
C ALA A 89 15.56 4.54 -0.36
N THR A 90 16.35 5.62 -0.50
CA THR A 90 17.67 5.72 0.16
C THR A 90 17.61 5.95 1.67
N VAL A 91 16.50 6.45 2.20
CA VAL A 91 16.35 6.76 3.63
C VAL A 91 15.50 5.76 4.42
N GLN A 92 14.95 4.72 3.77
CA GLN A 92 14.21 3.65 4.45
C GLN A 92 15.06 2.97 5.54
N ASP A 93 16.33 2.75 5.29
CA ASP A 93 17.26 2.16 6.26
C ASP A 93 17.39 3.02 7.54
N TYR A 94 17.19 4.34 7.46
CA TYR A 94 17.25 5.24 8.61
C TYR A 94 16.05 5.02 9.53
N TYR A 95 14.85 4.88 8.95
CA TYR A 95 13.65 4.55 9.72
C TYR A 95 13.76 3.16 10.36
N GLN A 96 14.20 2.18 9.60
CA GLN A 96 14.37 0.81 10.10
C GLN A 96 15.39 0.74 11.24
N PHE A 97 16.54 1.41 11.07
CA PHE A 97 17.54 1.51 12.13
C PHE A 97 16.98 2.18 13.39
N TYR A 98 16.19 3.25 13.23
CA TYR A 98 15.60 3.96 14.36
C TYR A 98 14.54 3.13 15.09
N ILE A 99 13.70 2.40 14.36
CA ILE A 99 12.75 1.44 14.94
C ILE A 99 13.52 0.40 15.78
N ASN A 100 14.54 -0.20 15.21
CA ASN A 100 15.38 -1.19 15.89
C ASN A 100 16.01 -0.64 17.19
N LEU A 101 16.52 0.58 17.12
CA LEU A 101 17.13 1.27 18.26
C LEU A 101 16.11 1.51 19.40
N LEU A 102 14.90 1.97 19.05
CA LEU A 102 13.82 2.19 20.01
C LEU A 102 13.34 0.88 20.63
N MET A 103 13.25 -0.19 19.84
CA MET A 103 12.86 -1.50 20.36
C MET A 103 13.92 -2.13 21.27
N GLN A 104 15.21 -1.89 21.00
CA GLN A 104 16.29 -2.26 21.91
C GLN A 104 16.21 -1.49 23.24
N LEU A 105 15.88 -0.20 23.20
CA LEU A 105 15.63 0.58 24.43
C LEU A 105 14.40 0.09 25.18
N HIS A 106 13.31 -0.23 24.45
CA HIS A 106 12.13 -0.80 25.07
C HIS A 106 12.42 -2.13 25.78
N LYS A 107 13.27 -2.99 25.22
CA LYS A 107 13.70 -4.25 25.86
C LYS A 107 14.48 -4.00 27.16
N GLN A 108 15.24 -2.90 27.25
CA GLN A 108 15.93 -2.50 28.46
C GLN A 108 15.00 -1.85 29.49
N ASN A 109 14.10 -1.00 29.03
CA ASN A 109 13.20 -0.18 29.86
C ASN A 109 11.77 -0.21 29.28
N PRO A 110 10.96 -1.25 29.52
CA PRO A 110 9.64 -1.42 28.91
C PRO A 110 8.63 -0.29 29.22
N ASP A 111 8.78 0.37 30.35
CA ASP A 111 7.83 1.39 30.83
C ASP A 111 8.04 2.78 30.22
N GLU A 112 9.11 3.00 29.45
CA GLU A 112 9.44 4.30 28.86
C GLU A 112 8.66 4.62 27.57
N GLY A 113 7.85 3.68 27.05
CA GLY A 113 7.01 3.89 25.87
C GLY A 113 7.79 3.94 24.55
N ASN A 114 9.01 3.41 24.51
CA ASN A 114 9.84 3.36 23.30
C ASN A 114 9.22 2.50 22.20
N ASP A 115 8.45 1.47 22.53
CA ASP A 115 7.65 0.65 21.59
C ASP A 115 6.57 1.49 20.87
N ARG A 116 5.88 2.37 21.59
CA ARG A 116 4.88 3.29 21.02
C ARG A 116 5.53 4.32 20.11
N LYS A 117 6.71 4.80 20.49
CA LYS A 117 7.50 5.68 19.64
C LYS A 117 7.96 4.96 18.36
N ALA A 118 8.40 3.70 18.46
CA ALA A 118 8.76 2.87 17.34
C ALA A 118 7.57 2.63 16.38
N LEU A 119 6.37 2.38 16.90
CA LEU A 119 5.14 2.30 16.10
C LEU A 119 4.90 3.61 15.34
N SER A 120 5.02 4.76 16.00
CA SER A 120 4.87 6.07 15.35
C SER A 120 5.93 6.33 14.27
N VAL A 121 7.16 5.85 14.46
CA VAL A 121 8.23 5.90 13.46
C VAL A 121 7.91 4.98 12.27
N SER A 122 7.39 3.79 12.52
CA SER A 122 6.91 2.87 11.49
C SER A 122 5.78 3.49 10.66
N GLU A 123 4.82 4.18 11.28
CA GLU A 123 3.79 4.95 10.55
C GLU A 123 4.40 6.06 9.70
N ARG A 124 5.36 6.80 10.24
CA ARG A 124 6.08 7.85 9.48
C ARG A 124 6.77 7.29 8.24
N SER A 125 7.37 6.11 8.31
CA SER A 125 8.04 5.50 7.18
C SER A 125 7.08 5.03 6.08
N ARG A 126 5.80 4.71 6.40
CA ARG A 126 4.80 4.15 5.47
C ARG A 126 3.80 5.16 4.95
N ALA A 127 3.25 5.97 5.85
CA ALA A 127 2.26 6.98 5.49
C ALA A 127 2.76 7.90 4.39
N ARG A 128 4.07 8.05 4.26
CA ARG A 128 4.70 9.04 3.41
C ARG A 128 4.57 8.78 1.91
N SER A 129 4.65 7.55 1.43
CA SER A 129 4.44 7.26 -0.01
C SER A 129 3.00 7.56 -0.44
N LEU A 130 2.01 7.23 0.40
CA LEU A 130 0.62 7.61 0.15
C LEU A 130 0.43 9.12 0.15
N LEU A 131 1.07 9.82 1.06
CA LEU A 131 0.92 11.25 1.24
C LEU A 131 1.60 12.07 0.15
N ASP A 132 2.69 11.58 -0.41
CA ASP A 132 3.34 12.19 -1.57
C ASP A 132 2.47 12.06 -2.81
N ILE A 133 1.87 10.91 -3.00
CA ILE A 133 0.88 10.63 -4.04
C ILE A 133 -0.34 11.55 -3.88
N LEU A 134 -0.85 11.72 -2.66
CA LEU A 134 -1.95 12.64 -2.35
C LEU A 134 -1.59 14.11 -2.65
N ALA A 135 -0.36 14.52 -2.43
CA ALA A 135 0.10 15.87 -2.74
C ALA A 135 0.17 16.16 -4.25
N GLU A 136 0.26 15.16 -5.08
CA GLU A 136 0.50 15.27 -6.53
C GLU A 136 -0.75 15.31 -7.39
N SER A 137 -1.83 14.66 -6.99
CA SER A 137 -3.06 14.53 -7.77
C SER A 137 -3.89 15.82 -7.89
N GLY A 138 -3.50 16.85 -7.29
CA GLY A 138 -3.74 18.26 -7.61
C GLY A 138 -5.10 18.82 -8.02
N SER A 139 -6.14 18.02 -8.28
CA SER A 139 -7.38 18.58 -8.85
C SER A 139 -8.40 19.06 -7.82
N ASP A 140 -8.60 18.34 -6.71
CA ASP A 140 -9.65 18.71 -5.74
C ASP A 140 -9.12 19.21 -4.38
N ILE A 141 -7.86 18.89 -4.07
CA ILE A 141 -7.21 19.39 -2.86
C ILE A 141 -7.15 20.93 -2.85
N LYS A 142 -7.11 21.54 -4.02
CA LYS A 142 -7.02 22.99 -4.22
C LYS A 142 -8.36 23.70 -4.06
N THR A 143 -9.47 22.97 -3.99
CA THR A 143 -10.80 23.56 -3.82
C THR A 143 -10.88 24.31 -2.49
N GLY A 144 -11.18 25.61 -2.55
CA GLY A 144 -11.25 26.49 -1.37
C GLY A 144 -9.91 27.09 -0.92
N VAL A 145 -8.81 26.85 -1.64
CA VAL A 145 -7.52 27.53 -1.40
C VAL A 145 -7.45 28.78 -2.27
N ASP A 146 -6.94 29.87 -1.72
CA ASP A 146 -6.69 31.08 -2.51
C ASP A 146 -5.70 30.75 -3.67
N PRO A 147 -6.13 30.94 -4.95
CA PRO A 147 -5.27 30.66 -6.10
C PRO A 147 -3.94 31.40 -6.08
N LYS A 148 -3.87 32.58 -5.40
CA LYS A 148 -2.64 33.35 -5.25
C LYS A 148 -1.63 32.63 -4.36
N LEU A 149 -2.09 31.98 -3.26
CA LEU A 149 -1.21 31.23 -2.37
C LEU A 149 -0.64 30.01 -3.08
N LEU A 150 -1.47 29.31 -3.88
CA LEU A 150 -1.02 28.18 -4.70
C LEU A 150 -0.01 28.57 -5.77
N ALA A 151 -0.23 29.70 -6.44
CA ALA A 151 0.71 30.23 -7.44
C ALA A 151 2.05 30.60 -6.81
N GLN A 152 2.03 31.25 -5.63
CA GLN A 152 3.23 31.60 -4.88
C GLN A 152 4.00 30.36 -4.44
N GLU A 153 3.30 29.36 -3.92
CA GLU A 153 3.91 28.10 -3.50
C GLU A 153 4.62 27.42 -4.68
N LYS A 154 3.92 27.25 -5.81
CA LYS A 154 4.50 26.67 -7.03
C LYS A 154 5.74 27.44 -7.49
N GLN A 155 5.70 28.75 -7.48
CA GLN A 155 6.83 29.59 -7.88
C GLN A 155 8.05 29.41 -6.96
N LEU A 156 7.84 29.42 -5.63
CA LEU A 156 8.92 29.23 -4.65
C LEU A 156 9.56 27.84 -4.78
N LEU A 157 8.74 26.81 -4.96
CA LEU A 157 9.22 25.45 -5.14
C LEU A 157 10.04 25.29 -6.43
N GLN A 158 9.59 25.90 -7.55
CA GLN A 158 10.35 25.88 -8.81
C GLN A 158 11.71 26.60 -8.67
N GLN A 159 11.73 27.74 -8.00
CA GLN A 159 12.97 28.49 -7.75
C GLN A 159 13.95 27.70 -6.88
N LEU A 160 13.45 27.08 -5.79
CA LEU A 160 14.26 26.23 -4.93
C LEU A 160 14.88 25.06 -5.69
N ASN A 161 14.09 24.36 -6.52
CA ASN A 161 14.61 23.26 -7.33
C ASN A 161 15.69 23.71 -8.31
N THR A 162 15.50 24.84 -8.99
CA THR A 162 16.48 25.36 -9.93
C THR A 162 17.83 25.66 -9.23
N LEU A 163 17.77 26.31 -8.05
CA LEU A 163 18.96 26.65 -7.30
C LEU A 163 19.63 25.40 -6.68
N ASP A 164 18.86 24.45 -6.22
CA ASP A 164 19.39 23.18 -5.66
C ASP A 164 20.07 22.34 -6.74
N GLN A 165 19.50 22.25 -7.94
CA GLN A 165 20.15 21.63 -9.10
C GLN A 165 21.45 22.33 -9.47
N ALA A 166 21.44 23.69 -9.53
CA ALA A 166 22.65 24.45 -9.81
C ALA A 166 23.74 24.19 -8.78
N ARG A 167 23.37 24.03 -7.50
CA ARG A 167 24.29 23.67 -6.42
C ARG A 167 24.86 22.27 -6.58
N GLN A 168 24.00 21.26 -6.85
CA GLN A 168 24.39 19.85 -6.97
C GLN A 168 25.32 19.63 -8.18
N LEU A 169 25.06 20.30 -9.29
CA LEU A 169 25.82 20.18 -10.54
C LEU A 169 27.05 21.11 -10.58
N ASN A 170 27.31 21.90 -9.52
CA ASN A 170 28.34 22.94 -9.52
C ASN A 170 28.28 23.80 -10.80
N THR A 171 27.08 24.25 -11.18
CA THR A 171 26.83 24.93 -12.44
C THR A 171 27.71 26.20 -12.57
N PRO A 172 28.48 26.33 -13.64
CA PRO A 172 29.32 27.52 -13.85
C PRO A 172 28.49 28.82 -13.88
N GLY A 173 28.96 29.85 -13.18
CA GLY A 173 28.30 31.14 -13.13
C GLY A 173 27.50 31.42 -11.86
N TYR A 174 27.39 30.47 -10.95
CA TYR A 174 26.80 30.66 -9.62
C TYR A 174 27.87 30.70 -8.54
N ASP A 175 27.80 31.69 -7.68
CA ASP A 175 28.62 31.75 -6.47
C ASP A 175 28.02 30.83 -5.39
N PRO A 176 28.79 29.91 -4.79
CA PRO A 176 28.30 28.96 -3.80
C PRO A 176 27.68 29.61 -2.55
N ASP A 177 28.23 30.73 -2.10
CA ASP A 177 27.74 31.43 -0.91
C ASP A 177 26.45 32.21 -1.23
N GLU A 178 26.34 32.78 -2.42
CA GLU A 178 25.11 33.39 -2.90
C GLU A 178 24.00 32.37 -3.10
N LEU A 179 24.30 31.19 -3.70
CA LEU A 179 23.34 30.09 -3.84
C LEU A 179 22.79 29.64 -2.50
N LYS A 180 23.67 29.47 -1.52
CA LYS A 180 23.27 29.09 -0.17
C LYS A 180 22.32 30.10 0.45
N GLN A 181 22.64 31.39 0.36
CA GLN A 181 21.83 32.46 0.92
C GLN A 181 20.48 32.58 0.23
N GLN A 182 20.42 32.38 -1.10
CA GLN A 182 19.18 32.37 -1.87
C GLN A 182 18.31 31.18 -1.51
N ILE A 183 18.87 29.97 -1.40
CA ILE A 183 18.14 28.75 -0.98
C ILE A 183 17.56 28.93 0.43
N GLU A 184 18.33 29.47 1.36
CA GLU A 184 17.88 29.73 2.73
C GLU A 184 16.76 30.76 2.77
N THR A 185 16.88 31.84 2.01
CA THR A 185 15.85 32.87 1.90
C THR A 185 14.53 32.32 1.34
N LEU A 186 14.59 31.57 0.22
CA LEU A 186 13.41 30.96 -0.40
C LEU A 186 12.78 29.89 0.49
N SER A 187 13.59 29.12 1.21
CA SER A 187 13.12 28.13 2.18
C SER A 187 12.33 28.77 3.31
N ASN A 188 12.82 29.88 3.85
CA ASN A 188 12.12 30.65 4.88
C ASN A 188 10.80 31.25 4.35
N GLN A 189 10.79 31.75 3.11
CA GLN A 189 9.57 32.25 2.47
C GLN A 189 8.54 31.14 2.27
N LEU A 190 8.97 29.97 1.82
CA LEU A 190 8.10 28.81 1.66
C LEU A 190 7.49 28.40 3.01
N GLN A 191 8.28 28.32 4.06
CA GLN A 191 7.81 27.98 5.41
C GLN A 191 6.75 28.97 5.92
N GLN A 192 6.97 30.29 5.69
CA GLN A 192 5.98 31.31 6.05
C GLN A 192 4.69 31.17 5.23
N LEU A 193 4.81 30.82 3.95
CA LEU A 193 3.65 30.59 3.07
C LEU A 193 2.87 29.34 3.50
N GLU A 194 3.56 28.26 3.87
CA GLU A 194 2.94 27.05 4.41
C GLU A 194 2.11 27.32 5.68
N VAL A 195 2.64 28.15 6.59
CA VAL A 195 1.88 28.58 7.77
C VAL A 195 0.61 29.32 7.38
N LYS A 196 0.68 30.22 6.38
CA LYS A 196 -0.50 30.94 5.87
C LYS A 196 -1.52 29.98 5.22
N ILE A 197 -1.04 29.03 4.43
CA ILE A 197 -1.89 28.00 3.80
C ILE A 197 -2.58 27.16 4.87
N LYS A 198 -1.85 26.72 5.91
CA LYS A 198 -2.41 25.97 7.04
C LYS A 198 -3.50 26.72 7.78
N GLN A 199 -3.34 28.02 7.94
CA GLN A 199 -4.34 28.88 8.62
C GLN A 199 -5.57 29.13 7.76
N ASN A 200 -5.39 29.35 6.46
CA ASN A 200 -6.49 29.75 5.55
C ASN A 200 -7.21 28.54 4.92
N SER A 201 -6.55 27.40 4.81
CA SER A 201 -7.06 26.19 4.18
C SER A 201 -6.59 24.95 4.91
N PRO A 202 -7.12 24.68 6.12
CA PRO A 202 -6.68 23.54 6.93
C PRO A 202 -6.84 22.20 6.23
N ARG A 203 -7.89 22.03 5.39
CA ARG A 203 -8.13 20.81 4.61
C ARG A 203 -6.97 20.57 3.62
N TYR A 204 -6.60 21.56 2.83
CA TYR A 204 -5.47 21.48 1.91
C TYR A 204 -4.16 21.20 2.63
N ALA A 205 -3.89 21.91 3.72
CA ALA A 205 -2.68 21.71 4.49
C ALA A 205 -2.57 20.31 5.10
N ASN A 206 -3.66 19.76 5.64
CA ASN A 206 -3.69 18.43 6.20
C ASN A 206 -3.53 17.33 5.13
N LEU A 207 -3.99 17.58 3.91
CA LEU A 207 -3.82 16.66 2.79
C LEU A 207 -2.42 16.76 2.17
N LYS A 208 -1.87 17.95 2.05
CA LYS A 208 -0.56 18.18 1.43
C LYS A 208 0.63 17.92 2.37
N TYR A 209 0.43 18.21 3.68
CA TYR A 209 1.46 18.04 4.72
C TYR A 209 0.94 17.16 5.86
N PRO A 210 0.40 15.96 5.58
CA PRO A 210 -0.22 15.16 6.60
C PRO A 210 0.84 14.71 7.60
N GLN A 211 0.47 14.75 8.86
CA GLN A 211 1.28 14.17 9.92
C GLN A 211 0.81 12.74 10.15
N PRO A 212 1.70 11.76 10.08
CA PRO A 212 1.38 10.39 10.47
C PRO A 212 0.89 10.35 11.90
N LEU A 213 -0.09 9.49 12.17
CA LEU A 213 -0.66 9.35 13.49
C LEU A 213 0.37 8.81 14.48
N THR A 214 0.35 9.34 15.68
CA THR A 214 1.04 8.75 16.83
C THR A 214 0.31 7.48 17.29
N ALA A 215 0.99 6.64 18.05
CA ALA A 215 0.39 5.43 18.62
C ALA A 215 -0.91 5.72 19.42
N SER A 216 -0.94 6.83 20.16
CA SER A 216 -2.12 7.27 20.90
C SER A 216 -3.27 7.72 19.98
N GLU A 217 -2.96 8.43 18.92
CA GLU A 217 -3.97 8.85 17.94
C GLU A 217 -4.53 7.65 17.17
N ILE A 218 -3.72 6.64 16.83
CA ILE A 218 -4.20 5.38 16.24
C ILE A 218 -5.25 4.74 17.16
N GLN A 219 -4.97 4.63 18.46
CA GLN A 219 -5.92 4.06 19.42
C GLN A 219 -7.24 4.84 19.50
N GLN A 220 -7.19 6.17 19.41
CA GLN A 220 -8.34 7.03 19.61
C GLN A 220 -9.16 7.27 18.36
N GLN A 221 -8.50 7.35 17.19
CA GLN A 221 -9.13 7.80 15.93
C GLN A 221 -9.38 6.65 14.94
N VAL A 222 -8.58 5.58 15.03
CA VAL A 222 -8.62 4.48 14.08
C VAL A 222 -9.36 3.28 14.64
N ILE A 223 -9.03 2.85 15.86
CA ILE A 223 -9.45 1.57 16.44
C ILE A 223 -10.76 1.71 17.21
N ASP A 224 -11.75 0.89 16.86
CA ASP A 224 -12.99 0.72 17.64
C ASP A 224 -12.90 -0.46 18.63
N LYS A 225 -13.97 -0.66 19.42
CA LYS A 225 -14.01 -1.70 20.47
C LYS A 225 -13.93 -3.13 19.93
N ASP A 226 -14.29 -3.35 18.67
CA ASP A 226 -14.38 -4.67 18.05
C ASP A 226 -13.24 -4.93 17.04
N THR A 227 -12.24 -4.04 17.02
CA THR A 227 -11.14 -4.04 16.06
C THR A 227 -9.78 -4.14 16.77
N ILE A 228 -8.87 -4.92 16.19
CA ILE A 228 -7.45 -5.01 16.55
C ILE A 228 -6.63 -4.65 15.32
N LEU A 229 -5.64 -3.79 15.50
CA LEU A 229 -4.62 -3.52 14.49
C LEU A 229 -3.40 -4.41 14.75
N LEU A 230 -2.94 -5.10 13.72
CA LEU A 230 -1.68 -5.82 13.66
C LEU A 230 -0.77 -5.13 12.66
N GLN A 231 0.25 -4.43 13.15
CA GLN A 231 1.21 -3.73 12.31
C GLN A 231 2.56 -4.39 12.38
N TYR A 232 3.10 -4.73 11.21
CA TYR A 232 4.40 -5.40 11.06
C TYR A 232 5.46 -4.42 10.58
N SER A 233 6.70 -4.60 11.00
CA SER A 233 7.88 -3.93 10.47
C SER A 233 8.99 -4.96 10.33
N LEU A 234 9.39 -5.25 9.10
CA LEU A 234 10.40 -6.25 8.80
C LEU A 234 11.79 -5.62 8.81
N GLY A 235 12.64 -6.08 9.70
CA GLY A 235 14.01 -5.61 9.85
C GLY A 235 15.05 -6.69 9.51
N LYS A 236 16.28 -6.25 9.21
CA LYS A 236 17.37 -7.16 8.81
C LYS A 236 17.71 -8.17 9.90
N ASP A 237 17.82 -7.71 11.15
CA ASP A 237 18.30 -8.53 12.28
C ASP A 237 17.11 -9.04 13.13
N ALA A 238 16.04 -8.27 13.21
CA ALA A 238 14.81 -8.60 13.89
C ALA A 238 13.66 -7.83 13.25
N SER A 239 12.48 -8.44 13.23
CA SER A 239 11.23 -7.80 12.82
C SER A 239 10.35 -7.54 14.03
N TYR A 240 9.33 -6.71 13.88
CA TYR A 240 8.45 -6.33 14.99
C TYR A 240 6.99 -6.38 14.58
N LEU A 241 6.14 -6.79 15.55
CA LEU A 241 4.70 -6.73 15.47
C LEU A 241 4.18 -5.85 16.61
N TRP A 242 3.32 -4.90 16.28
CA TRP A 242 2.49 -4.20 17.25
C TRP A 242 1.05 -4.68 17.15
N LEU A 243 0.50 -5.07 18.30
CA LEU A 243 -0.92 -5.29 18.50
C LEU A 243 -1.49 -4.05 19.18
N VAL A 244 -2.45 -3.40 18.50
CA VAL A 244 -3.09 -2.17 19.01
C VAL A 244 -4.58 -2.41 19.19
N THR A 245 -5.07 -2.18 20.39
CA THR A 245 -6.49 -2.11 20.75
C THR A 245 -6.81 -0.72 21.31
N GLN A 246 -8.06 -0.40 21.55
CA GLN A 246 -8.41 0.86 22.23
C GLN A 246 -7.76 1.05 23.60
N LYS A 247 -7.38 -0.04 24.27
CA LYS A 247 -6.90 -0.02 25.65
C LYS A 247 -5.42 -0.33 25.80
N GLU A 248 -4.86 -1.08 24.87
CA GLU A 248 -3.51 -1.65 24.98
C GLU A 248 -2.75 -1.51 23.68
N ILE A 249 -1.46 -1.24 23.79
CA ILE A 249 -0.47 -1.44 22.74
C ILE A 249 0.56 -2.41 23.30
N SER A 250 0.78 -3.50 22.59
CA SER A 250 1.81 -4.49 22.91
C SER A 250 2.70 -4.69 21.68
N SER A 251 4.00 -4.85 21.91
CA SER A 251 4.97 -5.11 20.85
C SER A 251 5.63 -6.47 21.03
N TYR A 252 5.99 -7.11 19.93
CA TYR A 252 6.60 -8.43 19.88
C TYR A 252 7.77 -8.41 18.90
N GLU A 253 8.87 -9.03 19.30
CA GLU A 253 10.01 -9.26 18.42
C GLU A 253 9.74 -10.54 17.61
N LEU A 254 9.94 -10.46 16.30
CA LEU A 254 9.74 -11.55 15.35
C LEU A 254 11.06 -11.94 14.68
N ALA A 255 11.04 -13.02 13.92
CA ALA A 255 12.15 -13.47 13.09
C ALA A 255 12.66 -12.37 12.13
N PRO A 256 13.92 -12.46 11.68
CA PRO A 256 14.49 -11.54 10.69
C PRO A 256 13.69 -11.51 9.39
N ARG A 257 13.75 -10.35 8.69
CA ARG A 257 13.07 -10.13 7.39
C ARG A 257 13.27 -11.28 6.41
N ALA A 258 14.51 -11.74 6.22
CA ALA A 258 14.83 -12.76 5.23
C ALA A 258 14.09 -14.09 5.47
N GLU A 259 13.93 -14.50 6.74
CA GLU A 259 13.21 -15.72 7.09
C GLU A 259 11.70 -15.56 6.84
N ILE A 260 11.13 -14.42 7.22
CA ILE A 260 9.70 -14.14 6.99
C ILE A 260 9.39 -14.05 5.49
N GLU A 261 10.24 -13.36 4.72
CA GLU A 261 10.06 -13.21 3.27
C GLU A 261 10.14 -14.54 2.53
N GLU A 262 11.07 -15.42 2.92
CA GLU A 262 11.20 -16.73 2.34
C GLU A 262 9.95 -17.60 2.60
N LEU A 263 9.49 -17.66 3.86
CA LEU A 263 8.28 -18.39 4.21
C LEU A 263 7.02 -17.81 3.54
N ALA A 264 6.94 -16.48 3.42
CA ALA A 264 5.82 -15.83 2.76
C ALA A 264 5.77 -16.12 1.25
N LYS A 265 6.94 -16.19 0.57
CA LYS A 265 7.05 -16.61 -0.83
C LYS A 265 6.58 -18.04 -1.00
N GLN A 266 7.12 -18.97 -0.20
CA GLN A 266 6.74 -20.37 -0.24
C GLN A 266 5.25 -20.58 0.04
N PHE A 267 4.69 -19.90 1.04
CA PHE A 267 3.25 -19.96 1.35
C PHE A 267 2.39 -19.50 0.16
N ARG A 268 2.79 -18.42 -0.50
CA ARG A 268 2.11 -17.93 -1.70
C ARG A 268 2.19 -18.91 -2.86
N GLU A 269 3.37 -19.52 -3.09
CA GLU A 269 3.59 -20.54 -4.12
C GLU A 269 2.75 -21.80 -3.87
N GLU A 270 2.67 -22.28 -2.64
CA GLU A 270 1.82 -23.41 -2.25
C GLU A 270 0.35 -23.12 -2.58
N ILE A 271 -0.15 -21.92 -2.27
CA ILE A 271 -1.53 -21.54 -2.61
C ILE A 271 -1.74 -21.48 -4.12
N ILE A 272 -0.85 -20.84 -4.87
CA ILE A 272 -0.94 -20.70 -6.33
C ILE A 272 -0.87 -22.07 -7.01
N SER A 273 -0.14 -23.01 -6.42
CA SER A 273 -0.06 -24.40 -6.88
C SER A 273 -1.27 -25.26 -6.47
N LEU A 274 -2.36 -24.64 -6.01
CA LEU A 274 -3.61 -25.28 -5.61
C LEU A 274 -3.47 -26.24 -4.41
N SER A 275 -2.52 -26.01 -3.52
CA SER A 275 -2.46 -26.75 -2.26
C SER A 275 -3.73 -26.51 -1.43
N PRO A 276 -4.49 -27.53 -1.06
CA PRO A 276 -5.69 -27.35 -0.24
C PRO A 276 -5.36 -26.97 1.22
N VAL A 277 -4.19 -27.34 1.68
CA VAL A 277 -3.66 -27.00 3.01
C VAL A 277 -2.19 -26.60 2.87
N PRO A 278 -1.89 -25.30 2.80
CA PRO A 278 -0.52 -24.82 2.69
C PRO A 278 0.28 -25.11 3.97
N GLU A 279 1.24 -26.03 3.90
CA GLU A 279 2.03 -26.45 5.08
C GLU A 279 2.93 -25.34 5.62
N THR A 280 3.52 -24.55 4.73
CA THR A 280 4.36 -23.39 5.07
C THR A 280 3.56 -22.32 5.84
N GLY A 281 2.24 -22.26 5.62
CA GLY A 281 1.34 -21.39 6.37
C GLY A 281 1.39 -21.59 7.88
N ASN A 282 1.61 -22.82 8.38
CA ASN A 282 1.76 -23.07 9.81
C ASN A 282 3.00 -22.40 10.39
N LYS A 283 4.15 -22.52 9.72
CA LYS A 283 5.41 -21.88 10.16
C LYS A 283 5.31 -20.35 10.12
N LEU A 284 4.74 -19.85 9.03
CA LEU A 284 4.55 -18.40 8.89
C LEU A 284 3.59 -17.85 9.96
N SER A 285 2.50 -18.57 10.25
CA SER A 285 1.55 -18.23 11.30
C SER A 285 2.17 -18.31 12.70
N GLU A 286 3.05 -19.26 12.94
CA GLU A 286 3.79 -19.37 14.21
C GLU A 286 4.61 -18.10 14.46
N ILE A 287 5.25 -17.55 13.43
CA ILE A 287 6.02 -16.32 13.55
C ILE A 287 5.08 -15.08 13.66
N LEU A 288 4.09 -14.97 12.77
CA LEU A 288 3.31 -13.74 12.62
C LEU A 288 2.14 -13.61 13.58
N LEU A 289 1.50 -14.72 13.97
CA LEU A 289 0.23 -14.70 14.70
C LEU A 289 0.32 -15.33 16.10
N SER A 290 1.15 -16.36 16.31
CA SER A 290 1.23 -17.03 17.63
C SER A 290 1.54 -16.10 18.79
N PRO A 291 2.42 -15.08 18.65
CA PRO A 291 2.68 -14.14 19.76
C PRO A 291 1.45 -13.40 20.25
N VAL A 292 0.41 -13.27 19.43
CA VAL A 292 -0.80 -12.51 19.70
C VAL A 292 -2.07 -13.36 19.74
N ALA A 293 -2.01 -14.63 19.39
CA ALA A 293 -3.17 -15.50 19.20
C ALA A 293 -4.17 -15.47 20.36
N SER A 294 -3.69 -15.49 21.61
CA SER A 294 -4.52 -15.45 22.82
C SER A 294 -5.26 -14.12 23.02
N LYS A 295 -4.85 -13.04 22.32
CA LYS A 295 -5.44 -11.70 22.44
C LYS A 295 -6.42 -11.37 21.32
N LEU A 296 -6.47 -12.16 20.26
CA LEU A 296 -7.29 -11.85 19.07
C LEU A 296 -8.79 -11.99 19.32
N GLY A 297 -9.21 -12.99 20.12
CA GLY A 297 -10.63 -13.29 20.34
C GLY A 297 -11.38 -13.50 19.02
N ASN A 298 -12.54 -12.88 18.88
CA ASN A 298 -13.34 -12.86 17.63
C ASN A 298 -13.42 -11.43 17.05
N LYS A 299 -12.32 -10.67 17.15
CA LYS A 299 -12.28 -9.29 16.69
C LYS A 299 -11.97 -9.20 15.20
N ARG A 300 -12.37 -8.10 14.58
CA ARG A 300 -11.88 -7.70 13.25
C ARG A 300 -10.40 -7.42 13.33
N LEU A 301 -9.64 -7.88 12.34
CA LEU A 301 -8.22 -7.65 12.24
C LEU A 301 -7.91 -6.66 11.11
N ILE A 302 -7.25 -5.59 11.48
CA ILE A 302 -6.67 -4.66 10.52
C ILE A 302 -5.19 -5.00 10.39
N ILE A 303 -4.78 -5.37 9.20
CA ILE A 303 -3.41 -5.78 8.90
C ILE A 303 -2.68 -4.64 8.19
N VAL A 304 -1.59 -4.17 8.78
CA VAL A 304 -0.63 -3.27 8.14
C VAL A 304 0.66 -4.07 7.90
N GLY A 305 0.73 -4.68 6.73
CA GLY A 305 1.87 -5.51 6.29
C GLY A 305 3.09 -4.67 5.94
N ASP A 306 4.28 -5.28 5.93
CA ASP A 306 5.54 -4.70 5.44
C ASP A 306 6.14 -5.61 4.36
N GLY A 307 6.66 -5.01 3.28
CA GLY A 307 7.23 -5.77 2.18
C GLY A 307 6.26 -6.82 1.65
N ILE A 308 6.73 -8.04 1.49
CA ILE A 308 5.93 -9.17 0.97
C ILE A 308 4.66 -9.47 1.77
N LEU A 309 4.58 -9.07 3.04
CA LEU A 309 3.37 -9.29 3.85
C LEU A 309 2.15 -8.53 3.31
N GLN A 310 2.33 -7.56 2.43
CA GLN A 310 1.23 -6.89 1.73
C GLN A 310 0.64 -7.75 0.60
N ALA A 311 1.39 -8.75 0.12
CA ALA A 311 1.03 -9.61 -1.00
C ALA A 311 0.57 -11.02 -0.59
N ILE A 312 0.51 -11.31 0.72
CA ILE A 312 0.02 -12.60 1.22
C ILE A 312 -1.43 -12.51 1.71
N PRO A 313 -2.22 -13.57 1.50
CA PRO A 313 -3.60 -13.62 1.99
C PRO A 313 -3.64 -14.00 3.48
N PHE A 314 -3.60 -13.02 4.38
CA PHE A 314 -3.73 -13.29 5.82
C PHE A 314 -4.97 -14.11 6.16
N ALA A 315 -6.05 -13.98 5.38
CA ALA A 315 -7.27 -14.76 5.50
C ALA A 315 -7.01 -16.27 5.49
N ALA A 316 -6.01 -16.72 4.74
CA ALA A 316 -5.66 -18.14 4.58
C ALA A 316 -4.58 -18.62 5.56
N LEU A 317 -4.00 -17.77 6.38
CA LEU A 317 -3.06 -18.21 7.40
C LEU A 317 -3.79 -19.06 8.46
N PRO A 318 -3.29 -20.25 8.80
CA PRO A 318 -3.89 -21.05 9.85
C PRO A 318 -3.68 -20.39 11.22
N LEU A 319 -4.73 -20.30 12.03
CA LEU A 319 -4.58 -19.90 13.43
C LEU A 319 -4.26 -21.16 14.26
N THR A 320 -2.98 -21.36 14.54
CA THR A 320 -2.57 -22.41 15.49
C THR A 320 -2.94 -21.94 16.89
N SER A 321 -3.94 -22.59 17.50
CA SER A 321 -4.21 -22.38 18.92
C SER A 321 -2.94 -22.75 19.70
N PRO A 322 -2.48 -21.94 20.67
CA PRO A 322 -1.40 -22.36 21.54
C PRO A 322 -1.83 -23.69 22.21
N PRO A 323 -0.91 -24.66 22.36
CA PRO A 323 -1.24 -25.92 23.02
C PRO A 323 -1.85 -25.56 24.38
N THR A 324 -3.09 -25.99 24.59
CA THR A 324 -3.78 -25.80 25.89
C THR A 324 -2.84 -26.39 26.94
N PRO A 325 -2.41 -25.62 27.98
CA PRO A 325 -1.61 -26.19 29.02
C PRO A 325 -2.38 -27.38 29.59
N LEU A 326 -1.82 -28.58 29.49
CA LEU A 326 -2.37 -29.77 30.12
C LEU A 326 -2.44 -29.45 31.63
N LEU A 327 -3.60 -29.05 32.11
CA LEU A 327 -3.88 -29.04 33.53
C LEU A 327 -3.80 -30.49 34.00
N ARG A 328 -2.65 -30.90 34.53
CA ARG A 328 -2.51 -32.11 35.29
C ARG A 328 -3.39 -31.95 36.54
N GLY A 329 -4.64 -32.39 36.44
CA GLY A 329 -5.45 -32.70 37.58
C GLY A 329 -4.84 -33.90 38.29
N GLU A 330 -4.62 -33.83 39.57
CA GLU A 330 -4.35 -34.99 40.40
C GLU A 330 -5.58 -35.93 40.34
N GLY A 331 -5.48 -37.02 39.55
CA GLY A 331 -6.55 -38.00 39.41
C GLY A 331 -6.90 -38.26 37.95
N GLY A 332 -6.17 -39.21 37.35
CA GLY A 332 -6.21 -39.65 35.96
C GLY A 332 -7.57 -39.94 35.35
N ASN A 333 -8.30 -38.97 34.87
CA ASN A 333 -9.30 -39.13 33.84
C ASN A 333 -9.30 -37.91 32.93
N ILE A 334 -9.12 -38.12 31.64
CA ILE A 334 -9.23 -37.11 30.59
C ILE A 334 -10.72 -36.82 30.44
N VAL A 335 -11.12 -35.57 30.81
CA VAL A 335 -12.44 -35.04 30.44
C VAL A 335 -12.24 -34.21 29.19
N GLU A 336 -12.65 -34.74 28.05
CA GLU A 336 -12.80 -33.95 26.81
C GLU A 336 -13.93 -32.96 27.01
N GLY A 337 -13.55 -31.67 27.04
CA GLY A 337 -14.52 -30.57 27.04
C GLY A 337 -15.15 -30.42 25.65
N GLU A 338 -16.41 -30.77 25.54
CA GLU A 338 -17.27 -30.50 24.39
C GLU A 338 -17.38 -28.97 24.19
N ASN A 339 -16.63 -28.42 23.23
CA ASN A 339 -16.96 -27.21 22.47
C ASN A 339 -15.93 -27.03 21.34
N SER A 340 -15.91 -27.96 20.39
CA SER A 340 -15.39 -27.71 19.06
C SER A 340 -16.45 -28.12 18.05
N SER A 341 -17.12 -27.13 17.45
CA SER A 341 -17.93 -27.35 16.26
C SER A 341 -16.96 -27.80 15.15
N THR A 342 -16.79 -29.11 15.03
CA THR A 342 -16.06 -29.75 13.94
C THR A 342 -16.75 -29.45 12.62
N LEU A 343 -16.15 -28.62 11.80
CA LEU A 343 -16.45 -28.54 10.36
C LEU A 343 -15.76 -29.75 9.70
N ALA A 344 -16.42 -30.92 9.79
CA ALA A 344 -15.94 -32.13 9.16
C ALA A 344 -16.34 -32.16 7.69
N GLY A 345 -15.41 -31.75 6.81
CA GLY A 345 -15.31 -32.28 5.46
C GLY A 345 -14.26 -33.39 5.49
N GLY A 346 -14.72 -34.65 5.44
CA GLY A 346 -13.83 -35.76 5.58
C GLY A 346 -12.87 -35.92 4.41
N ASN A 347 -11.57 -35.83 4.68
CA ASN A 347 -10.54 -36.57 3.96
C ASN A 347 -9.58 -37.17 5.00
N GLU A 348 -9.37 -38.46 4.95
CA GLU A 348 -8.44 -39.19 5.80
C GLU A 348 -7.02 -38.63 5.61
N GLY A 349 -6.48 -37.95 6.64
CA GLY A 349 -5.09 -37.50 6.70
C GLY A 349 -4.86 -35.99 6.97
N GLY A 350 -5.90 -35.14 7.09
CA GLY A 350 -5.71 -33.68 7.22
C GLY A 350 -5.63 -33.21 8.67
N GLN A 351 -4.55 -32.55 9.04
CA GLN A 351 -4.54 -31.60 10.14
C GLN A 351 -5.72 -30.65 9.99
N ASN A 352 -6.37 -30.29 11.11
CA ASN A 352 -7.57 -29.45 11.14
C ASN A 352 -7.21 -28.02 10.65
N TYR A 353 -7.25 -27.75 9.34
CA TYR A 353 -6.94 -26.45 8.75
C TYR A 353 -8.03 -25.45 9.12
N GLN A 354 -7.70 -24.54 10.01
CA GLN A 354 -8.58 -23.45 10.44
C GLN A 354 -7.94 -22.11 10.06
N PRO A 355 -8.24 -21.59 8.86
CA PRO A 355 -7.69 -20.30 8.43
C PRO A 355 -8.27 -19.14 9.25
N LEU A 356 -7.51 -18.07 9.36
CA LEU A 356 -7.80 -16.88 10.17
C LEU A 356 -9.20 -16.28 9.87
N ILE A 357 -9.65 -16.39 8.62
CA ILE A 357 -10.96 -15.91 8.15
C ILE A 357 -12.14 -16.56 8.87
N VAL A 358 -11.95 -17.77 9.45
CA VAL A 358 -13.04 -18.48 10.14
C VAL A 358 -13.55 -17.68 11.34
N ASN A 359 -12.63 -17.04 12.07
CA ASN A 359 -12.97 -16.30 13.30
C ASN A 359 -12.90 -14.78 13.15
N HIS A 360 -12.30 -14.26 12.07
CA HIS A 360 -12.00 -12.85 11.94
C HIS A 360 -12.43 -12.27 10.59
N GLU A 361 -12.98 -11.09 10.62
CA GLU A 361 -12.99 -10.21 9.45
C GLU A 361 -11.60 -9.63 9.27
N ILE A 362 -11.12 -9.54 8.04
CA ILE A 362 -9.76 -9.07 7.74
C ILE A 362 -9.81 -7.93 6.75
N VAL A 363 -9.18 -6.82 7.14
CA VAL A 363 -8.99 -5.64 6.30
C VAL A 363 -7.51 -5.35 6.24
N THR A 364 -6.99 -5.04 5.06
CA THR A 364 -5.60 -4.61 4.91
C THR A 364 -5.51 -3.11 4.71
N LEU A 365 -4.48 -2.49 5.25
CA LEU A 365 -4.20 -1.06 5.08
C LEU A 365 -2.73 -0.85 4.72
N PRO A 366 -2.43 0.17 3.91
CA PRO A 366 -1.05 0.58 3.67
C PRO A 366 -0.40 1.20 4.93
N SER A 367 -1.18 1.88 5.75
CA SER A 367 -0.81 2.42 7.06
C SER A 367 -2.06 2.74 7.88
N ALA A 368 -1.96 2.78 9.20
CA ALA A 368 -3.06 3.20 10.05
C ALA A 368 -3.44 4.68 9.82
N SER A 369 -2.46 5.52 9.47
CA SER A 369 -2.70 6.94 9.17
C SER A 369 -3.53 7.17 7.91
N SER A 370 -3.51 6.22 6.95
CA SER A 370 -4.26 6.34 5.70
C SER A 370 -5.77 6.36 5.92
N ILE A 371 -6.27 5.61 6.90
CA ILE A 371 -7.70 5.55 7.19
C ILE A 371 -8.24 6.84 7.83
N ASP A 372 -7.45 7.52 8.65
CA ASP A 372 -7.83 8.81 9.22
C ASP A 372 -8.04 9.87 8.14
N ILE A 373 -7.14 9.90 7.15
CA ILE A 373 -7.26 10.79 5.99
C ILE A 373 -8.50 10.45 5.19
N LEU A 374 -8.71 9.17 4.89
CA LEU A 374 -9.87 8.70 4.16
C LEU A 374 -11.18 9.08 4.88
N ARG A 375 -11.27 8.85 6.19
CA ARG A 375 -12.44 9.24 7.00
C ARG A 375 -12.72 10.74 6.94
N LYS A 376 -11.68 11.56 7.00
CA LYS A 376 -11.81 13.02 6.86
C LYS A 376 -12.29 13.45 5.48
N GLN A 377 -11.86 12.76 4.41
CA GLN A 377 -12.29 13.03 3.03
C GLN A 377 -13.75 12.67 2.80
N VAL A 378 -14.20 11.53 3.32
CA VAL A 378 -15.56 11.03 3.09
C VAL A 378 -16.60 11.57 4.08
N LYS A 379 -16.17 12.27 5.12
CA LYS A 379 -17.06 12.79 6.17
C LYS A 379 -18.14 13.74 5.59
N GLY A 380 -19.40 13.39 5.82
CA GLY A 380 -20.55 14.19 5.36
C GLY A 380 -20.86 14.03 3.87
N ARG A 381 -20.22 13.10 3.17
CA ARG A 381 -20.50 12.80 1.77
C ARG A 381 -21.87 12.11 1.64
N THR A 382 -22.66 12.55 0.67
CA THR A 382 -23.90 11.90 0.29
C THR A 382 -23.61 10.69 -0.60
N ALA A 383 -24.29 9.58 -0.39
CA ALA A 383 -24.15 8.41 -1.26
C ALA A 383 -24.51 8.75 -2.71
N ALA A 384 -23.79 8.18 -3.65
CA ALA A 384 -24.07 8.34 -5.08
C ALA A 384 -25.47 7.81 -5.45
N PRO A 385 -26.17 8.42 -6.43
CA PRO A 385 -27.58 8.10 -6.72
C PRO A 385 -27.79 6.77 -7.42
N LYS A 386 -26.77 6.25 -8.14
CA LYS A 386 -26.81 4.98 -8.87
C LYS A 386 -26.07 3.89 -8.12
N LYS A 387 -26.33 2.62 -8.47
CA LYS A 387 -25.81 1.49 -7.71
C LYS A 387 -24.46 1.00 -8.22
N VAL A 388 -24.38 0.48 -9.44
CA VAL A 388 -23.19 -0.23 -9.93
C VAL A 388 -22.85 0.21 -11.35
N ALA A 389 -21.56 0.52 -11.59
CA ALA A 389 -20.99 0.60 -12.92
C ALA A 389 -19.98 -0.53 -13.10
N VAL A 390 -20.08 -1.28 -14.20
CA VAL A 390 -19.18 -2.37 -14.56
C VAL A 390 -18.48 -2.07 -15.88
N ILE A 391 -17.16 -2.21 -15.89
CA ILE A 391 -16.31 -2.14 -17.09
C ILE A 391 -15.58 -3.48 -17.17
N ALA A 392 -15.88 -4.30 -18.21
CA ALA A 392 -15.42 -5.68 -18.32
C ALA A 392 -15.22 -6.14 -19.77
N ASP A 393 -14.54 -7.25 -19.97
CA ASP A 393 -14.29 -7.93 -21.26
C ASP A 393 -13.78 -6.98 -22.37
N PRO A 394 -12.71 -6.20 -22.14
CA PRO A 394 -12.15 -5.30 -23.14
C PRO A 394 -11.55 -6.07 -24.36
N VAL A 395 -11.30 -5.35 -25.45
CA VAL A 395 -10.69 -5.87 -26.68
C VAL A 395 -9.20 -5.56 -26.71
N PHE A 396 -8.36 -6.60 -26.64
CA PHE A 396 -6.90 -6.43 -26.50
C PHE A 396 -6.13 -6.70 -27.81
N GLN A 397 -6.69 -7.45 -28.75
CA GLN A 397 -5.98 -7.94 -29.94
C GLN A 397 -6.68 -7.49 -31.23
N ASP A 398 -5.91 -7.24 -32.28
CA ASP A 398 -6.39 -6.82 -33.61
C ASP A 398 -7.13 -7.93 -34.39
N ASN A 399 -6.95 -9.18 -33.98
CA ASN A 399 -7.61 -10.36 -34.53
C ASN A 399 -8.82 -10.85 -33.73
N ASP A 400 -9.31 -10.04 -32.76
CA ASP A 400 -10.43 -10.41 -31.91
C ASP A 400 -11.70 -10.71 -32.75
N PRO A 401 -12.41 -11.83 -32.48
CA PRO A 401 -13.58 -12.24 -33.28
C PRO A 401 -14.73 -11.21 -33.23
N ARG A 402 -14.76 -10.32 -32.30
CA ARG A 402 -15.77 -9.24 -32.17
C ARG A 402 -15.69 -8.22 -33.33
N PHE A 403 -14.57 -8.08 -34.01
CA PHE A 403 -14.46 -7.26 -35.21
C PHE A 403 -15.28 -7.78 -36.40
N GLN A 404 -15.53 -9.09 -36.49
CA GLN A 404 -16.32 -9.68 -37.56
C GLN A 404 -17.82 -9.36 -37.45
N ILE A 405 -18.28 -8.99 -36.30
CA ILE A 405 -19.67 -8.59 -36.00
C ILE A 405 -19.89 -7.11 -36.35
N ALA A 406 -18.84 -6.29 -36.32
CA ALA A 406 -18.90 -4.83 -36.41
C ALA A 406 -18.57 -4.25 -37.79
N SER A 407 -18.47 -5.03 -38.91
CA SER A 407 -18.14 -4.62 -40.30
C SER A 407 -16.64 -4.61 -40.69
N GLN A 408 -16.36 -4.89 -41.97
CA GLN A 408 -15.02 -5.06 -42.55
C GLN A 408 -14.10 -3.85 -42.33
N PRO A 409 -12.82 -4.07 -41.98
CA PRO A 409 -11.89 -3.00 -41.71
C PRO A 409 -11.62 -2.15 -42.94
N LYS A 410 -11.95 -0.86 -42.87
CA LYS A 410 -11.37 0.14 -43.78
C LYS A 410 -9.94 0.39 -43.32
N LYS A 411 -8.96 0.16 -44.21
CA LYS A 411 -7.56 0.54 -43.98
C LYS A 411 -7.49 1.97 -43.45
N ALA A 412 -7.03 2.11 -42.23
CA ALA A 412 -6.87 3.40 -41.57
C ALA A 412 -5.76 4.21 -42.23
N THR A 413 -6.07 5.45 -42.57
CA THR A 413 -5.11 6.48 -42.95
C THR A 413 -4.34 6.90 -41.73
N GLU A 414 -3.03 6.87 -41.82
CA GLU A 414 -2.09 7.34 -40.79
C GLU A 414 -2.42 8.77 -40.36
N ASN A 415 -2.80 8.96 -39.10
CA ASN A 415 -2.64 10.24 -38.41
C ASN A 415 -2.49 10.10 -36.90
N ASN A 416 -1.27 10.36 -36.44
CA ASN A 416 -0.86 10.96 -35.20
C ASN A 416 -1.49 10.46 -33.85
N ASN A 417 -1.08 9.29 -33.42
CA ASN A 417 -1.03 8.98 -32.00
C ASN A 417 0.26 8.21 -31.66
N LEU A 418 1.41 8.82 -32.00
CA LEU A 418 2.74 8.25 -31.79
C LEU A 418 3.01 7.88 -30.33
N ILE A 419 2.43 8.63 -29.38
CA ILE A 419 2.60 8.38 -27.94
C ILE A 419 1.81 7.13 -27.52
N ALA A 420 0.55 6.98 -27.95
CA ALA A 420 -0.28 5.83 -27.61
C ALA A 420 0.26 4.54 -28.26
N MET A 421 0.69 4.62 -29.53
CA MET A 421 1.34 3.51 -30.23
C MET A 421 2.70 3.13 -29.63
N ALA A 422 3.48 4.13 -29.18
CA ALA A 422 4.74 3.89 -28.50
C ALA A 422 4.52 3.22 -27.12
N LEU A 423 3.47 3.60 -26.39
CA LEU A 423 3.11 2.98 -25.11
C LEU A 423 2.64 1.53 -25.32
N THR A 424 1.77 1.28 -26.29
CA THR A 424 1.28 -0.08 -26.59
C THR A 424 2.42 -0.99 -27.04
N ARG A 425 3.30 -0.54 -27.93
CA ARG A 425 4.49 -1.29 -28.36
C ARG A 425 5.50 -1.48 -27.24
N SER A 426 5.75 -0.48 -26.40
CA SER A 426 6.64 -0.63 -25.26
C SER A 426 6.09 -1.58 -24.19
N LEU A 427 4.76 -1.70 -24.08
CA LEU A 427 4.11 -2.69 -23.22
C LEU A 427 4.20 -4.11 -23.80
N GLU A 428 3.98 -4.28 -25.10
CA GLU A 428 4.15 -5.57 -25.79
C GLU A 428 5.61 -6.03 -25.78
N ASP A 429 6.56 -5.12 -26.03
CA ASP A 429 8.00 -5.39 -25.96
C ASP A 429 8.48 -5.70 -24.52
N PHE A 430 7.89 -5.04 -23.53
CA PHE A 430 8.23 -5.23 -22.11
C PHE A 430 7.69 -6.55 -21.55
N LEU A 431 6.49 -6.97 -21.99
CA LEU A 431 5.82 -8.17 -21.47
C LEU A 431 6.12 -9.42 -22.30
N GLY A 432 6.61 -9.29 -23.52
CA GLY A 432 6.88 -10.42 -24.43
C GLY A 432 5.66 -11.31 -24.73
N SER A 433 4.43 -10.87 -24.37
CA SER A 433 3.18 -11.63 -24.52
C SER A 433 2.01 -10.71 -24.91
N SER A 434 1.14 -11.19 -25.78
CA SER A 434 -0.13 -10.55 -26.11
C SER A 434 -1.15 -10.78 -24.98
N PHE A 435 -1.93 -9.76 -24.62
CA PHE A 435 -3.04 -9.90 -23.67
C PHE A 435 -4.13 -10.81 -24.26
N ASN A 436 -4.49 -11.85 -23.51
CA ASN A 436 -5.59 -12.74 -23.89
C ASN A 436 -6.92 -12.18 -23.44
N ARG A 437 -7.99 -12.49 -24.17
CA ARG A 437 -9.35 -12.16 -23.74
C ARG A 437 -9.70 -12.89 -22.45
N LEU A 438 -10.37 -12.18 -21.53
CA LEU A 438 -10.86 -12.67 -20.25
C LEU A 438 -12.37 -12.91 -20.33
N GLU A 439 -12.81 -14.02 -20.92
CA GLU A 439 -14.24 -14.31 -21.20
C GLU A 439 -15.09 -14.37 -19.90
N GLY A 440 -14.51 -14.84 -18.79
CA GLY A 440 -15.16 -14.92 -17.49
C GLY A 440 -15.61 -13.56 -16.96
N THR A 441 -14.91 -12.47 -17.32
CA THR A 441 -15.27 -11.13 -16.87
C THR A 441 -16.61 -10.62 -17.44
N ARG A 442 -17.02 -11.12 -18.60
CA ARG A 442 -18.37 -10.86 -19.14
C ARG A 442 -19.43 -11.55 -18.30
N GLN A 443 -19.22 -12.83 -17.97
CA GLN A 443 -20.15 -13.59 -17.13
C GLN A 443 -20.27 -12.96 -15.73
N GLU A 444 -19.17 -12.53 -15.17
CA GLU A 444 -19.10 -11.79 -13.92
C GLU A 444 -19.95 -10.50 -13.99
N ALA A 445 -19.75 -9.69 -15.02
CA ALA A 445 -20.46 -8.44 -15.23
C ALA A 445 -21.99 -8.67 -15.37
N GLU A 446 -22.40 -9.65 -16.17
CA GLU A 446 -23.81 -9.99 -16.38
C GLU A 446 -24.47 -10.50 -15.08
N ALA A 447 -23.77 -11.35 -14.31
CA ALA A 447 -24.26 -11.85 -13.02
C ALA A 447 -24.43 -10.72 -11.99
N ILE A 448 -23.49 -9.78 -11.91
CA ILE A 448 -23.56 -8.62 -11.01
C ILE A 448 -24.76 -7.74 -11.38
N LEU A 449 -24.94 -7.41 -12.65
CA LEU A 449 -25.98 -6.48 -13.08
C LEU A 449 -27.38 -7.09 -13.04
N ALA A 450 -27.50 -8.42 -13.13
CA ALA A 450 -28.78 -9.10 -12.88
C ALA A 450 -29.36 -8.82 -11.48
N LEU A 451 -28.54 -8.34 -10.54
CA LEU A 451 -28.95 -7.95 -9.17
C LEU A 451 -29.35 -6.48 -9.05
N VAL A 452 -29.21 -5.69 -10.13
CA VAL A 452 -29.38 -4.22 -10.09
C VAL A 452 -30.49 -3.81 -11.05
N PRO A 453 -31.40 -2.89 -10.67
CA PRO A 453 -32.37 -2.33 -11.61
C PRO A 453 -31.69 -1.57 -12.75
N ASP A 454 -32.17 -1.75 -14.00
CA ASP A 454 -31.60 -1.19 -15.24
C ASP A 454 -31.32 0.33 -15.18
N ASN A 455 -32.15 1.09 -14.47
CA ASN A 455 -31.98 2.53 -14.34
C ASN A 455 -30.89 2.96 -13.32
N LEU A 456 -30.35 2.02 -12.56
CA LEU A 456 -29.33 2.24 -11.51
C LEU A 456 -27.99 1.62 -11.85
N GLU A 457 -27.83 1.08 -13.05
CA GLU A 457 -26.63 0.40 -13.51
C GLU A 457 -25.96 1.09 -14.71
N GLN A 458 -24.71 0.67 -15.00
CA GLN A 458 -24.01 0.91 -16.25
C GLN A 458 -23.19 -0.32 -16.60
N LEU A 459 -23.34 -0.81 -17.83
CA LEU A 459 -22.52 -1.88 -18.40
C LEU A 459 -21.68 -1.33 -19.54
N SER A 460 -20.37 -1.53 -19.47
CA SER A 460 -19.42 -1.19 -20.52
C SER A 460 -18.59 -2.41 -20.86
N LEU A 461 -18.89 -3.03 -22.02
CA LEU A 461 -18.22 -4.22 -22.54
C LEU A 461 -17.54 -3.95 -23.86
N ASP A 462 -16.73 -4.88 -24.31
CA ASP A 462 -16.08 -4.88 -25.61
C ASP A 462 -15.31 -3.56 -25.86
N PHE A 463 -15.55 -2.91 -26.98
CA PHE A 463 -14.91 -1.64 -27.35
C PHE A 463 -15.27 -0.47 -26.41
N ASN A 464 -16.37 -0.57 -25.68
CA ASN A 464 -16.79 0.41 -24.68
C ASN A 464 -16.11 0.22 -23.33
N ALA A 465 -15.47 -0.93 -23.09
CA ALA A 465 -14.60 -1.14 -21.93
C ALA A 465 -13.24 -0.47 -22.18
N ASN A 466 -13.25 0.83 -22.45
CA ASN A 466 -12.09 1.62 -22.85
C ASN A 466 -11.69 2.67 -21.80
N ARG A 467 -10.52 3.28 -21.99
CA ARG A 467 -9.98 4.29 -21.07
C ARG A 467 -10.89 5.51 -20.92
N ASP A 468 -11.51 5.98 -22.02
CA ASP A 468 -12.39 7.15 -21.96
C ASP A 468 -13.62 6.90 -21.08
N THR A 469 -14.14 5.66 -21.09
CA THR A 469 -15.19 5.23 -20.17
C THR A 469 -14.71 5.20 -18.71
N ALA A 470 -13.50 4.68 -18.47
CA ALA A 470 -12.95 4.56 -17.12
C ALA A 470 -12.58 5.91 -16.48
N ILE A 471 -12.24 6.92 -17.29
CA ILE A 471 -11.98 8.29 -16.80
C ILE A 471 -13.20 9.21 -16.87
N ASN A 472 -14.36 8.69 -17.26
CA ASN A 472 -15.56 9.50 -17.42
C ASN A 472 -16.09 10.00 -16.07
N PRO A 473 -16.30 11.31 -15.88
CA PRO A 473 -16.82 11.87 -14.62
C PRO A 473 -18.17 11.31 -14.19
N ASN A 474 -18.95 10.73 -15.11
CA ASN A 474 -20.22 10.08 -14.80
C ASN A 474 -20.09 8.88 -13.86
N LEU A 475 -18.92 8.26 -13.75
CA LEU A 475 -18.65 7.19 -12.80
C LEU A 475 -18.79 7.65 -11.34
N SER A 476 -18.65 8.95 -11.08
CA SER A 476 -18.91 9.54 -9.75
C SER A 476 -20.35 9.40 -9.27
N GLN A 477 -21.30 9.06 -10.16
CA GLN A 477 -22.69 8.84 -9.82
C GLN A 477 -23.00 7.43 -9.29
N TYR A 478 -21.99 6.53 -9.26
CA TYR A 478 -22.19 5.14 -8.86
C TYR A 478 -21.60 4.86 -7.47
N GLN A 479 -22.35 4.09 -6.66
CA GLN A 479 -21.92 3.64 -5.34
C GLN A 479 -20.80 2.60 -5.45
N ILE A 480 -20.87 1.74 -6.47
CA ILE A 480 -19.88 0.70 -6.72
C ILE A 480 -19.37 0.84 -8.16
N VAL A 481 -18.04 0.81 -8.32
CA VAL A 481 -17.39 0.75 -9.63
C VAL A 481 -16.58 -0.55 -9.68
N HIS A 482 -16.90 -1.39 -10.67
CA HIS A 482 -16.27 -2.69 -10.87
C HIS A 482 -15.47 -2.71 -12.17
N LEU A 483 -14.18 -2.98 -12.08
CA LEU A 483 -13.24 -3.01 -13.20
C LEU A 483 -12.70 -4.45 -13.32
N ALA A 484 -13.15 -5.18 -14.35
CA ALA A 484 -12.76 -6.56 -14.60
C ALA A 484 -11.93 -6.65 -15.90
N THR A 485 -10.60 -6.64 -15.75
CA THR A 485 -9.65 -6.60 -16.86
C THR A 485 -8.27 -7.08 -16.45
N HIS A 486 -7.24 -6.94 -17.31
CA HIS A 486 -5.85 -7.16 -16.92
C HIS A 486 -5.29 -6.00 -16.08
N GLY A 487 -4.61 -6.33 -14.99
CA GLY A 487 -3.79 -5.40 -14.24
C GLY A 487 -2.31 -5.52 -14.65
N LEU A 488 -1.62 -4.42 -14.75
CA LEU A 488 -0.21 -4.37 -15.07
C LEU A 488 0.52 -3.69 -13.92
N LEU A 489 1.41 -4.44 -13.28
CA LEU A 489 2.22 -3.93 -12.17
C LEU A 489 3.68 -3.85 -12.61
N ASN A 490 4.27 -2.67 -12.50
CA ASN A 490 5.69 -2.44 -12.72
C ASN A 490 6.35 -2.11 -11.40
N GLU A 491 7.17 -3.03 -10.88
CA GLU A 491 7.81 -2.89 -9.57
C GLU A 491 8.97 -1.90 -9.58
N SER A 492 9.66 -1.79 -10.71
CA SER A 492 10.79 -0.87 -10.86
C SER A 492 10.35 0.58 -11.13
N GLN A 493 9.18 0.75 -11.72
CA GLN A 493 8.56 2.04 -12.06
C GLN A 493 7.06 1.97 -11.76
N PRO A 494 6.65 2.11 -10.48
CA PRO A 494 5.26 1.96 -10.06
C PRO A 494 4.28 2.88 -10.78
N GLU A 495 4.74 4.03 -11.27
CA GLU A 495 3.97 4.97 -12.09
C GLU A 495 3.52 4.40 -13.44
N LEU A 496 4.19 3.36 -13.92
CA LEU A 496 3.80 2.60 -15.12
C LEU A 496 2.80 1.48 -14.81
N SER A 497 2.42 1.30 -13.56
CA SER A 497 1.36 0.36 -13.18
C SER A 497 -0.01 0.91 -13.59
N GLY A 498 -0.95 0.02 -13.91
CA GLY A 498 -2.28 0.42 -14.34
C GLY A 498 -3.18 -0.75 -14.75
N LEU A 499 -4.31 -0.41 -15.36
CA LEU A 499 -5.27 -1.38 -15.89
C LEU A 499 -5.28 -1.30 -17.42
N VAL A 500 -5.33 -2.46 -18.06
CA VAL A 500 -5.38 -2.56 -19.53
C VAL A 500 -6.83 -2.67 -19.97
N LEU A 501 -7.33 -1.65 -20.66
CA LEU A 501 -8.66 -1.59 -21.23
C LEU A 501 -8.58 -1.79 -22.75
N SER A 502 -9.69 -1.62 -23.48
CA SER A 502 -9.71 -1.88 -24.91
C SER A 502 -8.65 -1.09 -25.67
N LEU A 503 -7.73 -1.82 -26.32
CA LEU A 503 -6.64 -1.28 -27.13
C LEU A 503 -7.09 -0.95 -28.55
N TYR A 504 -8.29 -1.37 -28.93
CA TYR A 504 -8.87 -1.15 -30.26
C TYR A 504 -10.31 -0.64 -30.13
N ASN A 505 -10.71 0.20 -31.08
CA ASN A 505 -12.10 0.60 -31.24
C ASN A 505 -12.84 -0.32 -32.24
N GLU A 506 -14.15 -0.13 -32.42
CA GLU A 506 -15.01 -0.91 -33.31
C GLU A 506 -14.54 -0.95 -34.76
N THR A 507 -13.74 0.03 -35.19
CA THR A 507 -13.20 0.10 -36.57
C THR A 507 -11.84 -0.58 -36.72
N GLY A 508 -11.33 -1.23 -35.65
CA GLY A 508 -10.00 -1.86 -35.63
C GLY A 508 -8.85 -0.87 -35.53
N LYS A 509 -9.12 0.39 -35.18
CA LYS A 509 -8.08 1.39 -34.91
C LYS A 509 -7.58 1.27 -33.47
N GLU A 510 -6.26 1.28 -33.33
CA GLU A 510 -5.62 1.35 -32.00
C GLU A 510 -6.08 2.59 -31.22
N THR A 511 -6.31 2.41 -29.93
CA THR A 511 -6.72 3.45 -28.97
C THR A 511 -5.85 3.39 -27.72
N PRO A 512 -5.68 4.53 -27.00
CA PRO A 512 -4.99 4.52 -25.73
C PRO A 512 -5.84 3.74 -24.71
N GLY A 513 -5.55 2.46 -24.52
CA GLY A 513 -6.32 1.58 -23.64
C GLY A 513 -5.71 1.40 -22.24
N PHE A 514 -4.61 2.07 -21.92
CA PHE A 514 -3.95 1.90 -20.63
C PHE A 514 -4.40 2.99 -19.64
N LEU A 515 -5.07 2.57 -18.56
CA LEU A 515 -5.44 3.42 -17.44
C LEU A 515 -4.29 3.42 -16.43
N GLN A 516 -3.44 4.43 -16.52
CA GLN A 516 -2.26 4.56 -15.68
C GLN A 516 -2.59 5.05 -14.27
N LEU A 517 -1.67 4.83 -13.33
CA LEU A 517 -1.80 5.32 -11.96
C LEU A 517 -2.04 6.83 -11.90
N ASN A 518 -1.38 7.61 -12.75
CA ASN A 518 -1.59 9.05 -12.87
C ASN A 518 -3.01 9.44 -13.31
N ASP A 519 -3.64 8.63 -14.18
CA ASP A 519 -5.04 8.83 -14.56
C ASP A 519 -5.96 8.60 -13.36
N ILE A 520 -5.70 7.51 -12.61
CA ILE A 520 -6.47 7.13 -11.43
C ILE A 520 -6.42 8.23 -10.37
N PHE A 521 -5.26 8.85 -10.16
CA PHE A 521 -5.13 9.98 -9.24
C PHE A 521 -5.93 11.23 -9.66
N ASN A 522 -6.20 11.39 -10.94
CA ASN A 522 -6.99 12.50 -11.45
C ASN A 522 -8.50 12.21 -11.49
N LEU A 523 -8.93 11.01 -11.07
CA LEU A 523 -10.35 10.66 -11.02
C LEU A 523 -11.06 11.31 -9.82
N GLU A 524 -12.29 11.71 -10.02
CA GLU A 524 -13.27 11.94 -8.96
C GLU A 524 -14.19 10.72 -8.87
N MET A 525 -13.84 9.79 -7.98
CA MET A 525 -14.58 8.54 -7.83
C MET A 525 -15.06 8.36 -6.38
N PRO A 526 -16.07 9.11 -5.95
CA PRO A 526 -16.59 9.07 -4.58
C PRO A 526 -17.43 7.81 -4.33
N ALA A 527 -16.91 6.65 -4.76
CA ALA A 527 -17.56 5.37 -4.61
C ALA A 527 -17.50 4.85 -3.16
N GLU A 528 -18.52 4.09 -2.76
CA GLU A 528 -18.49 3.33 -1.51
C GLU A 528 -17.54 2.13 -1.63
N LEU A 529 -17.43 1.59 -2.87
CA LEU A 529 -16.60 0.43 -3.17
C LEU A 529 -16.07 0.51 -4.60
N VAL A 530 -14.77 0.28 -4.78
CA VAL A 530 -14.16 -0.04 -6.07
C VAL A 530 -13.70 -1.48 -6.02
N VAL A 531 -14.05 -2.28 -7.03
CA VAL A 531 -13.61 -3.67 -7.16
C VAL A 531 -12.70 -3.77 -8.37
N LEU A 532 -11.47 -4.21 -8.14
CA LEU A 532 -10.49 -4.51 -9.18
C LEU A 532 -10.41 -6.03 -9.33
N SER A 533 -11.31 -6.57 -10.16
CA SER A 533 -11.27 -7.97 -10.61
C SER A 533 -10.29 -8.08 -11.77
N ALA A 534 -9.05 -7.61 -11.52
CA ALA A 534 -7.99 -7.54 -12.51
C ALA A 534 -6.85 -8.41 -12.02
N CYS A 535 -6.46 -9.36 -12.84
CA CYS A 535 -5.43 -10.32 -12.51
C CYS A 535 -4.28 -10.19 -13.49
N GLU A 536 -3.16 -9.83 -13.00
CA GLU A 536 -1.86 -10.43 -13.22
C GLU A 536 -0.81 -9.69 -12.42
N THR A 537 -0.47 -10.27 -11.34
CA THR A 537 0.83 -10.06 -10.76
C THR A 537 1.81 -10.95 -11.52
N GLY A 538 1.81 -10.81 -12.81
CA GLY A 538 2.76 -11.49 -13.65
C GLY A 538 4.10 -10.80 -13.51
N ILE A 539 5.08 -11.53 -12.95
CA ILE A 539 6.44 -11.54 -13.42
C ILE A 539 7.35 -10.50 -12.79
N GLY A 540 8.06 -10.94 -11.79
CA GLY A 540 9.29 -10.36 -11.26
C GLY A 540 9.71 -11.12 -10.02
N GLU A 541 10.94 -11.56 -9.95
CA GLU A 541 11.49 -12.35 -8.83
C GLU A 541 11.58 -11.58 -7.49
N GLU A 542 11.21 -10.31 -7.46
CA GLU A 542 11.15 -9.50 -6.24
C GLU A 542 9.74 -8.93 -6.06
N ILE A 543 8.90 -9.64 -5.31
CA ILE A 543 7.61 -9.13 -4.86
C ILE A 543 7.86 -8.06 -3.78
N ARG A 544 8.09 -6.85 -4.21
CA ARG A 544 7.91 -5.68 -3.37
C ARG A 544 6.47 -5.20 -3.62
N GLY A 545 5.53 -5.54 -2.75
CA GLY A 545 4.09 -5.32 -2.91
C GLY A 545 3.61 -3.88 -3.14
N GLU A 546 4.45 -3.02 -3.71
CA GLU A 546 4.16 -1.60 -3.92
C GLU A 546 3.23 -1.35 -5.12
N GLY A 547 3.24 -2.20 -6.16
CA GLY A 547 2.43 -1.97 -7.34
C GLY A 547 0.93 -2.12 -7.10
N LEU A 548 0.48 -3.24 -6.52
CA LEU A 548 -0.93 -3.45 -6.16
C LEU A 548 -1.40 -2.45 -5.09
N VAL A 549 -0.54 -2.17 -4.13
CA VAL A 549 -0.76 -1.16 -3.10
C VAL A 549 -0.87 0.25 -3.71
N SER A 550 -0.14 0.54 -4.80
CA SER A 550 -0.22 1.83 -5.49
C SER A 550 -1.56 2.04 -6.17
N LEU A 551 -2.10 1.04 -6.90
CA LEU A 551 -3.43 1.12 -7.52
C LEU A 551 -4.54 1.31 -6.49
N THR A 552 -4.51 0.53 -5.41
CA THR A 552 -5.47 0.68 -4.31
C THR A 552 -5.41 2.08 -3.70
N ARG A 553 -4.21 2.59 -3.44
CA ARG A 553 -3.99 3.94 -2.94
C ARG A 553 -4.54 4.98 -3.91
N GLY A 554 -4.35 4.79 -5.21
CA GLY A 554 -4.88 5.66 -6.26
C GLY A 554 -6.39 5.78 -6.20
N PHE A 555 -7.11 4.67 -6.13
CA PHE A 555 -8.58 4.67 -6.04
C PHE A 555 -9.11 5.23 -4.71
N MET A 556 -8.46 4.91 -3.59
CA MET A 556 -8.79 5.55 -2.30
C MET A 556 -8.61 7.05 -2.36
N TYR A 557 -7.56 7.49 -3.03
CA TYR A 557 -7.30 8.89 -3.26
C TYR A 557 -8.37 9.55 -4.15
N ALA A 558 -8.75 8.87 -5.24
CA ALA A 558 -9.85 9.31 -6.10
C ALA A 558 -11.19 9.43 -5.35
N GLY A 559 -11.26 8.98 -4.10
CA GLY A 559 -12.40 9.12 -3.22
C GLY A 559 -13.14 7.83 -2.86
N ALA A 560 -12.65 6.67 -3.28
CA ALA A 560 -13.25 5.40 -2.90
C ALA A 560 -13.08 5.12 -1.40
N LYS A 561 -14.16 4.75 -0.70
CA LYS A 561 -14.07 4.36 0.71
C LYS A 561 -13.35 3.04 0.90
N ARG A 562 -13.57 2.11 -0.03
CA ARG A 562 -13.03 0.74 0.01
C ARG A 562 -12.59 0.33 -1.36
N VAL A 563 -11.55 -0.48 -1.42
CA VAL A 563 -11.11 -1.12 -2.65
C VAL A 563 -10.96 -2.61 -2.39
N VAL A 564 -11.53 -3.44 -3.25
CA VAL A 564 -11.29 -4.89 -3.30
C VAL A 564 -10.30 -5.15 -4.42
N VAL A 565 -9.25 -5.89 -4.12
CA VAL A 565 -8.20 -6.24 -5.09
C VAL A 565 -7.89 -7.73 -5.04
N SER A 566 -7.41 -8.28 -6.14
CA SER A 566 -6.90 -9.64 -6.20
C SER A 566 -5.37 -9.67 -6.05
N LEU A 567 -4.86 -10.58 -5.22
CA LEU A 567 -3.43 -10.76 -4.97
C LEU A 567 -2.72 -11.61 -6.03
N TRP A 568 -3.46 -12.35 -6.86
CA TRP A 568 -2.96 -13.15 -7.99
C TRP A 568 -4.06 -13.39 -9.01
N SER A 569 -3.66 -13.90 -10.19
CA SER A 569 -4.59 -14.28 -11.24
C SER A 569 -5.41 -15.50 -10.82
N VAL A 570 -6.72 -15.41 -10.87
CA VAL A 570 -7.64 -16.49 -10.52
C VAL A 570 -8.40 -17.00 -11.74
N ALA A 571 -8.85 -18.25 -11.66
CA ALA A 571 -9.63 -18.86 -12.73
C ALA A 571 -11.00 -18.17 -12.88
N ASP A 572 -11.36 -17.81 -14.12
CA ASP A 572 -12.57 -17.06 -14.48
C ASP A 572 -13.86 -17.57 -13.81
N ASN A 573 -14.09 -18.89 -13.80
CA ASN A 573 -15.31 -19.47 -13.25
C ASN A 573 -15.44 -19.33 -11.72
N SER A 574 -14.33 -19.48 -10.98
CA SER A 574 -14.36 -19.31 -9.52
C SER A 574 -14.53 -17.85 -9.14
N THR A 575 -13.93 -16.94 -9.91
CA THR A 575 -14.05 -15.49 -9.71
C THR A 575 -15.49 -15.03 -9.94
N ALA A 576 -16.10 -15.44 -11.04
CA ALA A 576 -17.50 -15.10 -11.34
C ALA A 576 -18.43 -15.55 -10.21
N GLN A 577 -18.29 -16.78 -9.69
CA GLN A 577 -19.09 -17.28 -8.57
C GLN A 577 -18.83 -16.53 -7.26
N LEU A 578 -17.56 -16.22 -6.97
CA LEU A 578 -17.21 -15.46 -5.78
C LEU A 578 -17.85 -14.07 -5.84
N MET A 579 -17.70 -13.38 -6.97
CA MET A 579 -18.25 -12.03 -7.15
C MET A 579 -19.78 -12.03 -7.15
N GLU A 580 -20.45 -12.97 -7.81
CA GLU A 580 -21.91 -13.10 -7.72
C GLU A 580 -22.39 -13.20 -6.26
N LYS A 581 -21.80 -14.11 -5.47
CA LYS A 581 -22.15 -14.27 -4.04
C LYS A 581 -21.82 -13.02 -3.21
N TYR A 582 -20.71 -12.38 -3.50
CA TYR A 582 -20.28 -11.16 -2.84
C TYR A 582 -21.28 -10.02 -3.06
N TYR A 583 -21.67 -9.81 -4.33
CA TYR A 583 -22.63 -8.78 -4.69
C TYR A 583 -24.06 -9.09 -4.19
N GLN A 584 -24.48 -10.35 -4.19
CA GLN A 584 -25.76 -10.75 -3.57
C GLN A 584 -25.81 -10.31 -2.09
N LYS A 585 -24.73 -10.53 -1.34
CA LYS A 585 -24.68 -10.12 0.08
C LYS A 585 -24.74 -8.60 0.25
N ILE A 586 -24.07 -7.85 -0.61
CA ILE A 586 -24.10 -6.37 -0.53
C ILE A 586 -25.43 -5.81 -1.00
N LEU A 587 -25.93 -6.24 -2.15
CA LEU A 587 -27.07 -5.59 -2.83
C LEU A 587 -28.43 -6.09 -2.33
N GLU A 588 -28.57 -7.38 -2.03
CA GLU A 588 -29.82 -7.97 -1.59
C GLU A 588 -29.96 -7.98 -0.07
N THR A 589 -28.88 -8.26 0.68
CA THR A 589 -28.94 -8.35 2.13
C THR A 589 -28.45 -7.11 2.86
N GLY A 590 -27.88 -6.13 2.14
CA GLY A 590 -27.39 -4.86 2.70
C GLY A 590 -26.16 -5.01 3.61
N LYS A 591 -25.38 -6.08 3.46
CA LYS A 591 -24.18 -6.29 4.28
C LYS A 591 -23.08 -5.32 3.94
N ASN A 592 -22.29 -4.96 4.96
CA ASN A 592 -21.06 -4.23 4.78
C ASN A 592 -20.10 -5.04 3.87
N PRO A 593 -19.38 -4.41 2.94
CA PRO A 593 -18.47 -5.10 2.01
C PRO A 593 -17.41 -5.99 2.70
N VAL A 594 -16.94 -5.65 3.89
CA VAL A 594 -15.96 -6.47 4.63
C VAL A 594 -16.62 -7.76 5.15
N GLU A 595 -17.79 -7.64 5.78
CA GLU A 595 -18.58 -8.79 6.23
C GLU A 595 -19.00 -9.68 5.07
N ALA A 596 -19.48 -9.07 3.97
CA ALA A 596 -19.88 -9.77 2.76
C ALA A 596 -18.71 -10.58 2.15
N MET A 597 -17.49 -10.02 2.12
CA MET A 597 -16.30 -10.71 1.62
C MET A 597 -15.97 -11.91 2.50
N ARG A 598 -15.91 -11.72 3.82
CA ARG A 598 -15.64 -12.82 4.75
C ARG A 598 -16.65 -13.97 4.58
N GLU A 599 -17.93 -13.69 4.54
CA GLU A 599 -18.96 -14.73 4.37
C GLU A 599 -18.86 -15.44 3.02
N THR A 600 -18.57 -14.68 1.96
CA THR A 600 -18.36 -15.27 0.63
C THR A 600 -17.17 -16.20 0.62
N GLN A 601 -16.04 -15.78 1.19
CA GLN A 601 -14.85 -16.61 1.32
C GLN A 601 -15.09 -17.87 2.15
N LEU A 602 -15.88 -17.77 3.22
CA LEU A 602 -16.27 -18.93 4.04
C LEU A 602 -17.20 -19.90 3.28
N GLU A 603 -18.10 -19.41 2.44
CA GLU A 603 -18.92 -20.27 1.58
C GLU A 603 -18.07 -21.01 0.54
N MET A 604 -17.10 -20.30 -0.08
CA MET A 604 -16.17 -20.92 -1.04
C MET A 604 -15.29 -21.98 -0.34
N LEU A 605 -14.73 -21.66 0.82
CA LEU A 605 -13.95 -22.60 1.64
C LEU A 605 -14.72 -23.89 1.98
N ARG A 606 -16.03 -23.80 2.17
CA ARG A 606 -16.91 -24.94 2.49
C ARG A 606 -17.42 -25.68 1.26
N SER A 607 -17.20 -25.17 0.07
CA SER A 607 -17.66 -25.80 -1.17
C SER A 607 -16.78 -26.98 -1.56
N GLU A 608 -17.33 -27.95 -2.26
CA GLU A 608 -16.58 -29.11 -2.75
C GLU A 608 -15.57 -28.74 -3.85
N ASN A 609 -15.92 -27.75 -4.68
CA ASN A 609 -15.16 -27.43 -5.89
C ASN A 609 -14.12 -26.31 -5.68
N TRP A 610 -14.33 -25.42 -4.69
CA TRP A 610 -13.56 -24.18 -4.55
C TRP A 610 -12.95 -24.01 -3.16
N ASN A 611 -12.72 -25.11 -2.41
CA ASN A 611 -12.22 -25.07 -1.04
C ASN A 611 -10.73 -24.74 -0.91
N ALA A 612 -9.94 -24.89 -1.98
CA ALA A 612 -8.53 -24.52 -1.95
C ALA A 612 -8.37 -22.99 -1.82
N PRO A 613 -7.43 -22.50 -1.01
CA PRO A 613 -7.20 -21.05 -0.81
C PRO A 613 -6.96 -20.26 -2.09
N TYR A 614 -6.47 -20.91 -3.14
CA TYR A 614 -6.29 -20.32 -4.46
C TYR A 614 -7.56 -19.62 -4.98
N TYR A 615 -8.74 -20.20 -4.73
CA TYR A 615 -10.01 -19.73 -5.29
C TYR A 615 -10.68 -18.63 -4.48
N TRP A 616 -10.49 -18.59 -3.15
CA TRP A 616 -11.22 -17.68 -2.28
C TRP A 616 -10.35 -16.64 -1.57
N ALA A 617 -9.07 -16.93 -1.37
CA ALA A 617 -8.19 -16.06 -0.59
C ALA A 617 -7.53 -14.90 -1.37
N PRO A 618 -7.56 -14.82 -2.74
CA PRO A 618 -6.90 -13.73 -3.44
C PRO A 618 -7.55 -12.38 -3.19
N PHE A 619 -8.87 -12.33 -2.96
CA PHE A 619 -9.56 -11.07 -2.81
C PHE A 619 -9.43 -10.51 -1.40
N VAL A 620 -8.83 -9.33 -1.31
CA VAL A 620 -8.63 -8.61 -0.05
C VAL A 620 -9.36 -7.27 -0.08
N VAL A 621 -9.95 -6.91 1.06
CA VAL A 621 -10.61 -5.60 1.23
C VAL A 621 -9.62 -4.64 1.85
N GLN A 622 -9.47 -3.47 1.25
CA GLN A 622 -8.67 -2.37 1.77
C GLN A 622 -9.55 -1.14 2.01
N GLY A 623 -9.29 -0.38 3.06
CA GLY A 623 -9.98 0.88 3.36
C GLY A 623 -10.89 0.84 4.57
N GLU A 624 -11.99 1.62 4.53
CA GLU A 624 -12.91 1.78 5.65
C GLU A 624 -13.74 0.52 5.89
N TRP A 625 -13.81 0.09 7.12
CA TRP A 625 -14.57 -1.10 7.54
C TRP A 625 -15.88 -0.79 8.26
N ASN A 626 -16.05 0.45 8.70
CA ASN A 626 -17.32 0.89 9.29
C ASN A 626 -18.29 1.41 8.20
N GLU A 627 -19.57 1.52 8.55
CA GLU A 627 -20.61 2.04 7.66
C GLU A 627 -20.40 3.51 7.25
#